data_4ba61e5fdbdcaadca593c9660b3e9b52
#
_entry.id   4ba61e5fdbdcaadca593c9660b3e9b52
#
_cell.length_a   1.000
_cell.length_b   1.000
_cell.length_c   1.000
_cell.angle_alpha   90.00
_cell.angle_beta   90.00
_cell.angle_gamma   90.00
#
_symmetry.space_group_name_H-M   'P 1'
#
loop_
_entity.id
_entity.type
_entity.pdbx_description
1 polymer ?
#
loop_
_entity_poly.entity_id
_entity_poly.type
_entity_poly.pdbx_seq_one_letter_code
_entity_poly.pdbx_strand_id
1 'polypeptide(L)'
;MEEKVTFGRFIARKRKERNLTQKELAEQLFVTESAVSKWERGVPYPDITLVAGICEALGITEHELIAGAEDVGRRTAERQAQKYRNLLRGWSRTFYILYGLSLAVCLVVNLAVSHRLSWFFIVLGAEAVAFSLTSLPLLLKRHTGLWTLCGFFASLCLLLAIYCLYTGGDWLGVTLTALVFAFSIVFAPLVLRALPLPAPLYRHKTLLAFGLDTLLLFALLAAGCVYAGCQRDFWRIACPTALYSLLLPWGIMAFVRYVPVNGLFKTSLSLVWTGAWGFVADSVFHVIIDGVYFRLPPFDWSDWSAGNLSGNIVILVFVVCLAAALLFAAGGIVWETRRREPAKKQ
;
A
#
# COMPACT_ATOMS: atom_id res chain seq x y z
N MET A 1 -10.09 22.53 -15.37
CA MET A 1 -10.86 23.62 -14.72
C MET A 1 -9.95 24.81 -14.37
N GLU A 2 -8.71 24.61 -13.93
CA GLU A 2 -7.74 25.69 -13.62
C GLU A 2 -7.36 26.56 -14.81
N GLU A 3 -7.18 26.02 -16.00
CA GLU A 3 -6.82 26.79 -17.21
C GLU A 3 -7.89 27.83 -17.60
N LYS A 4 -9.17 27.49 -17.47
CA LYS A 4 -10.28 28.41 -17.76
C LYS A 4 -10.30 29.61 -16.79
N VAL A 5 -10.00 29.35 -15.52
CA VAL A 5 -9.93 30.40 -14.49
C VAL A 5 -8.72 31.30 -14.71
N THR A 6 -7.61 30.76 -15.20
CA THR A 6 -6.40 31.55 -15.52
C THR A 6 -6.60 32.45 -16.71
N PHE A 7 -7.22 31.94 -17.77
CA PHE A 7 -7.63 32.70 -18.96
C PHE A 7 -8.58 33.83 -18.58
N GLY A 8 -9.63 33.56 -17.82
CA GLY A 8 -10.59 34.58 -17.39
C GLY A 8 -9.94 35.71 -16.59
N ARG A 9 -9.03 35.37 -15.68
CA ARG A 9 -8.26 36.37 -14.89
C ARG A 9 -7.34 37.21 -15.78
N PHE A 10 -6.77 36.66 -16.84
CA PHE A 10 -5.95 37.39 -17.79
C PHE A 10 -6.78 38.43 -18.55
N ILE A 11 -7.95 38.05 -19.08
CA ILE A 11 -8.88 38.97 -19.77
C ILE A 11 -9.32 40.09 -18.80
N ALA A 12 -9.74 39.74 -17.57
CA ALA A 12 -10.18 40.72 -16.59
C ALA A 12 -9.07 41.74 -16.23
N ARG A 13 -7.82 41.28 -16.15
CA ARG A 13 -6.68 42.17 -15.93
C ARG A 13 -6.47 43.11 -17.11
N LYS A 14 -6.44 42.59 -18.34
CA LYS A 14 -6.22 43.38 -19.55
C LYS A 14 -7.32 44.40 -19.78
N ARG A 15 -8.58 44.03 -19.51
CA ARG A 15 -9.71 44.93 -19.54
C ARG A 15 -9.55 46.10 -18.56
N LYS A 16 -9.16 45.78 -17.31
CA LYS A 16 -8.89 46.81 -16.26
C LYS A 16 -7.72 47.72 -16.62
N GLU A 17 -6.65 47.19 -17.24
CA GLU A 17 -5.53 47.98 -17.75
C GLU A 17 -5.95 48.97 -18.82
N ARG A 18 -7.04 48.67 -19.57
CA ARG A 18 -7.65 49.57 -20.57
C ARG A 18 -8.77 50.47 -19.98
N ASN A 19 -9.03 50.39 -18.66
CA ASN A 19 -10.11 51.12 -17.98
C ASN A 19 -11.50 50.83 -18.52
N LEU A 20 -11.72 49.66 -19.13
CA LEU A 20 -13.02 49.23 -19.65
C LEU A 20 -13.82 48.55 -18.51
N THR A 21 -15.14 48.82 -18.50
CA THR A 21 -16.13 48.05 -17.73
C THR A 21 -16.44 46.73 -18.44
N GLN A 22 -17.04 45.76 -17.76
CA GLN A 22 -17.52 44.53 -18.40
C GLN A 22 -18.57 44.84 -19.48
N LYS A 23 -19.40 45.83 -19.23
CA LYS A 23 -20.42 46.27 -20.15
C LYS A 23 -19.81 46.88 -21.44
N GLU A 24 -18.87 47.80 -21.34
CA GLU A 24 -18.19 48.40 -22.48
C GLU A 24 -17.42 47.38 -23.33
N LEU A 25 -16.76 46.42 -22.71
CA LEU A 25 -16.12 45.34 -23.46
C LEU A 25 -17.17 44.45 -24.18
N ALA A 26 -18.30 44.19 -23.53
CA ALA A 26 -19.38 43.41 -24.13
C ALA A 26 -20.01 44.14 -25.36
N GLU A 27 -20.19 45.44 -25.24
CA GLU A 27 -20.70 46.31 -26.34
C GLU A 27 -19.74 46.28 -27.54
N GLN A 28 -18.42 46.39 -27.32
CA GLN A 28 -17.41 46.34 -28.38
C GLN A 28 -17.36 44.97 -29.08
N LEU A 29 -17.65 43.89 -28.35
CA LEU A 29 -17.63 42.52 -28.86
C LEU A 29 -18.99 42.03 -29.38
N PHE A 30 -20.03 42.89 -29.33
CA PHE A 30 -21.40 42.54 -29.67
C PHE A 30 -21.93 41.32 -28.92
N VAL A 31 -21.59 41.22 -27.65
CA VAL A 31 -22.02 40.11 -26.74
C VAL A 31 -22.74 40.69 -25.52
N THR A 32 -23.31 39.83 -24.72
CA THR A 32 -23.93 40.26 -23.45
C THR A 32 -22.86 40.45 -22.33
N GLU A 33 -23.10 41.39 -21.42
CA GLU A 33 -22.27 41.62 -20.25
C GLU A 33 -22.08 40.32 -19.41
N SER A 34 -23.18 39.52 -19.36
CA SER A 34 -23.12 38.23 -18.64
C SER A 34 -22.15 37.23 -19.29
N ALA A 35 -21.95 37.31 -20.63
CA ALA A 35 -20.97 36.48 -21.33
C ALA A 35 -19.54 36.86 -20.90
N VAL A 36 -19.21 38.18 -20.94
CA VAL A 36 -17.90 38.67 -20.47
C VAL A 36 -17.67 38.31 -19.01
N SER A 37 -18.66 38.48 -18.14
CA SER A 37 -18.58 38.07 -16.74
C SER A 37 -18.33 36.58 -16.55
N LYS A 38 -18.95 35.73 -17.37
CA LYS A 38 -18.73 34.29 -17.35
C LYS A 38 -17.31 33.92 -17.80
N TRP A 39 -16.78 34.57 -18.84
CA TRP A 39 -15.40 34.37 -19.31
C TRP A 39 -14.39 34.75 -18.24
N GLU A 40 -14.56 35.91 -17.60
CA GLU A 40 -13.68 36.39 -16.52
C GLU A 40 -13.70 35.48 -15.29
N ARG A 41 -14.80 34.80 -15.02
CA ARG A 41 -14.91 33.76 -13.97
C ARG A 41 -14.38 32.40 -14.40
N GLY A 42 -14.03 32.20 -15.69
CA GLY A 42 -13.51 30.96 -16.22
C GLY A 42 -14.55 29.84 -16.37
N VAL A 43 -15.83 30.19 -16.56
CA VAL A 43 -16.90 29.17 -16.71
C VAL A 43 -16.90 28.58 -18.12
N PRO A 44 -17.07 29.34 -19.25
CA PRO A 44 -16.73 28.91 -20.59
C PRO A 44 -15.53 29.68 -21.15
N TYR A 45 -14.90 29.15 -22.18
CA TYR A 45 -14.07 29.96 -23.08
C TYR A 45 -14.97 30.77 -24.03
N PRO A 46 -14.53 31.97 -24.48
CA PRO A 46 -15.19 32.65 -25.62
C PRO A 46 -15.08 31.76 -26.86
N ASP A 47 -16.04 31.94 -27.77
CA ASP A 47 -15.98 31.31 -29.08
C ASP A 47 -14.73 31.76 -29.85
N ILE A 48 -14.16 30.86 -30.64
CA ILE A 48 -12.95 31.14 -31.42
C ILE A 48 -13.15 32.33 -32.38
N THR A 49 -14.37 32.56 -32.83
CA THR A 49 -14.74 33.67 -33.68
C THR A 49 -14.61 35.04 -32.99
N LEU A 50 -14.65 35.06 -31.66
CA LEU A 50 -14.54 36.27 -30.84
C LEU A 50 -13.09 36.59 -30.44
N VAL A 51 -12.16 35.64 -30.63
CA VAL A 51 -10.76 35.79 -30.21
C VAL A 51 -10.12 37.04 -30.86
N ALA A 52 -10.29 37.22 -32.15
CA ALA A 52 -9.74 38.38 -32.86
C ALA A 52 -10.33 39.71 -32.32
N GLY A 53 -11.64 39.78 -32.10
CA GLY A 53 -12.31 40.96 -31.54
C GLY A 53 -11.85 41.24 -30.08
N ILE A 54 -11.66 40.19 -29.27
CA ILE A 54 -11.11 40.33 -27.90
C ILE A 54 -9.68 40.90 -27.94
N CYS A 55 -8.86 40.40 -28.86
CA CYS A 55 -7.49 40.87 -29.02
C CYS A 55 -7.46 42.35 -29.45
N GLU A 56 -8.32 42.76 -30.38
CA GLU A 56 -8.44 44.14 -30.82
C GLU A 56 -8.94 45.05 -29.70
N ALA A 57 -10.04 44.70 -29.02
CA ALA A 57 -10.61 45.50 -27.94
C ALA A 57 -9.62 45.67 -26.75
N LEU A 58 -8.87 44.62 -26.42
CA LEU A 58 -7.87 44.65 -25.34
C LEU A 58 -6.49 45.14 -25.79
N GLY A 59 -6.26 45.31 -27.12
CA GLY A 59 -4.97 45.73 -27.70
C GLY A 59 -3.83 44.77 -27.40
N ILE A 60 -4.11 43.51 -27.55
CA ILE A 60 -3.16 42.41 -27.36
C ILE A 60 -3.14 41.52 -28.62
N THR A 61 -2.06 40.80 -28.83
CA THR A 61 -1.99 39.82 -29.91
C THR A 61 -2.63 38.50 -29.49
N GLU A 62 -3.06 37.67 -30.46
CA GLU A 62 -3.55 36.33 -30.18
C GLU A 62 -2.52 35.49 -29.44
N HIS A 63 -1.26 35.67 -29.79
CA HIS A 63 -0.14 34.98 -29.09
C HIS A 63 -0.02 35.42 -27.62
N GLU A 64 -0.18 36.72 -27.34
CA GLU A 64 -0.19 37.23 -25.94
C GLU A 64 -1.39 36.74 -25.15
N LEU A 65 -2.54 36.61 -25.80
CA LEU A 65 -3.74 36.07 -25.16
C LEU A 65 -3.51 34.61 -24.72
N ILE A 66 -2.94 33.79 -25.58
CA ILE A 66 -2.63 32.38 -25.31
C ILE A 66 -1.46 32.27 -24.30
N ALA A 67 -0.34 32.94 -24.58
CA ALA A 67 0.85 32.91 -23.73
C ALA A 67 0.60 33.56 -22.35
N GLY A 68 -0.20 34.63 -22.29
CA GLY A 68 -0.56 35.28 -21.03
C GLY A 68 -1.45 34.41 -20.14
N ALA A 69 -2.30 33.59 -20.72
CA ALA A 69 -3.08 32.60 -19.99
C ALA A 69 -2.17 31.48 -19.43
N GLU A 70 -1.23 30.97 -20.23
CA GLU A 70 -0.23 29.99 -19.80
C GLU A 70 0.70 30.56 -18.72
N ASP A 71 1.17 31.81 -18.86
CA ASP A 71 2.09 32.43 -17.89
C ASP A 71 1.42 32.64 -16.53
N VAL A 72 0.13 33.00 -16.49
CA VAL A 72 -0.62 33.11 -15.23
C VAL A 72 -0.82 31.74 -14.60
N GLY A 73 -1.10 30.70 -15.39
CA GLY A 73 -1.20 29.33 -14.92
C GLY A 73 0.12 28.84 -14.33
N ARG A 74 1.22 29.07 -15.06
CA ARG A 74 2.57 28.70 -14.61
C ARG A 74 2.98 29.42 -13.32
N ARG A 75 2.73 30.72 -13.22
CA ARG A 75 3.04 31.50 -12.00
C ARG A 75 2.22 31.06 -10.79
N THR A 76 0.95 30.68 -10.97
CA THR A 76 0.14 30.16 -9.87
C THR A 76 0.64 28.78 -9.41
N ALA A 77 0.98 27.89 -10.34
CA ALA A 77 1.58 26.60 -10.04
C ALA A 77 2.97 26.75 -9.34
N GLU A 78 3.80 27.67 -9.82
CA GLU A 78 5.10 27.99 -9.21
C GLU A 78 4.93 28.53 -7.78
N ARG A 79 3.96 29.42 -7.53
CA ARG A 79 3.65 29.94 -6.18
C ARG A 79 3.16 28.82 -5.24
N GLN A 80 2.30 27.93 -5.72
CA GLN A 80 1.84 26.78 -4.95
C GLN A 80 3.00 25.82 -4.63
N ALA A 81 3.82 25.50 -5.63
CA ALA A 81 5.02 24.69 -5.46
C ALA A 81 6.02 25.33 -4.48
N GLN A 82 6.17 26.66 -4.52
CA GLN A 82 7.02 27.39 -3.57
C GLN A 82 6.47 27.35 -2.15
N LYS A 83 5.17 27.55 -1.95
CA LYS A 83 4.52 27.41 -0.64
C LYS A 83 4.73 26.00 -0.09
N TYR A 84 4.52 24.98 -0.91
CA TYR A 84 4.73 23.58 -0.52
C TYR A 84 6.19 23.32 -0.13
N ARG A 85 7.15 23.78 -0.93
CA ARG A 85 8.59 23.68 -0.59
C ARG A 85 8.96 24.39 0.71
N ASN A 86 8.38 25.56 0.95
CA ASN A 86 8.62 26.30 2.21
C ASN A 86 8.03 25.58 3.42
N LEU A 87 6.83 25.00 3.26
CA LEU A 87 6.22 24.14 4.28
C LEU A 87 7.12 22.95 4.61
N LEU A 88 7.56 22.20 3.60
CA LEU A 88 8.45 21.06 3.79
C LEU A 88 9.78 21.44 4.45
N ARG A 89 10.37 22.61 4.11
CA ARG A 89 11.58 23.10 4.77
C ARG A 89 11.31 23.46 6.23
N GLY A 90 10.14 24.04 6.55
CA GLY A 90 9.73 24.30 7.91
C GLY A 90 9.65 23.00 8.72
N TRP A 91 8.94 22.00 8.19
CA TRP A 91 8.82 20.69 8.81
C TRP A 91 10.17 20.02 9.05
N SER A 92 11.07 19.98 8.06
CA SER A 92 12.39 19.38 8.24
C SER A 92 13.23 20.09 9.30
N ARG A 93 13.20 21.43 9.36
CA ARG A 93 13.88 22.19 10.43
C ARG A 93 13.35 21.84 11.82
N THR A 94 12.05 21.75 11.97
CA THR A 94 11.42 21.37 13.24
C THR A 94 11.88 19.98 13.68
N PHE A 95 11.88 19.00 12.79
CA PHE A 95 12.36 17.65 13.11
C PHE A 95 13.85 17.64 13.49
N TYR A 96 14.71 18.36 12.76
CA TYR A 96 16.15 18.40 13.09
C TYR A 96 16.40 19.03 14.47
N ILE A 97 15.64 20.08 14.81
CA ILE A 97 15.72 20.69 16.15
C ILE A 97 15.26 19.70 17.23
N LEU A 98 14.14 18.99 16.99
CA LEU A 98 13.61 18.01 17.93
C LEU A 98 14.61 16.85 18.14
N TYR A 99 15.19 16.29 17.06
CA TYR A 99 16.20 15.25 17.15
C TYR A 99 17.45 15.73 17.90
N GLY A 100 17.97 16.91 17.53
CA GLY A 100 19.13 17.47 18.24
C GLY A 100 18.89 17.73 19.72
N LEU A 101 17.70 18.26 20.07
CA LEU A 101 17.31 18.50 21.44
C LEU A 101 17.16 17.20 22.23
N SER A 102 16.45 16.21 21.64
CA SER A 102 16.25 14.90 22.26
C SER A 102 17.60 14.21 22.54
N LEU A 103 18.50 14.15 21.54
CA LEU A 103 19.83 13.56 21.70
C LEU A 103 20.65 14.30 22.76
N ALA A 104 20.63 15.63 22.78
CA ALA A 104 21.37 16.41 23.76
C ALA A 104 20.86 16.16 25.19
N VAL A 105 19.54 16.19 25.38
CA VAL A 105 18.92 15.90 26.70
C VAL A 105 19.24 14.46 27.13
N CYS A 106 19.04 13.49 26.26
CA CYS A 106 19.31 12.09 26.56
C CYS A 106 20.79 11.84 26.85
N LEU A 107 21.72 12.51 26.14
CA LEU A 107 23.16 12.43 26.43
C LEU A 107 23.48 12.94 27.82
N VAL A 108 23.01 14.13 28.17
CA VAL A 108 23.26 14.74 29.48
C VAL A 108 22.67 13.88 30.60
N VAL A 109 21.42 13.42 30.48
CA VAL A 109 20.78 12.57 31.47
C VAL A 109 21.50 11.23 31.59
N ASN A 110 21.88 10.61 30.47
CA ASN A 110 22.59 9.34 30.50
C ASN A 110 23.96 9.43 31.20
N LEU A 111 24.71 10.52 30.93
CA LEU A 111 25.99 10.76 31.61
C LEU A 111 25.81 11.10 33.09
N ALA A 112 24.81 11.92 33.42
CA ALA A 112 24.56 12.34 34.81
C ALA A 112 24.07 11.17 35.70
N VAL A 113 23.23 10.29 35.17
CA VAL A 113 22.62 9.19 35.93
C VAL A 113 23.48 7.92 35.89
N SER A 114 23.97 7.56 34.71
CA SER A 114 24.61 6.27 34.47
C SER A 114 26.15 6.36 34.51
N HIS A 115 26.73 7.57 34.43
CA HIS A 115 28.16 7.83 34.27
C HIS A 115 28.83 7.05 33.13
N ARG A 116 28.04 6.49 32.21
CA ARG A 116 28.44 5.70 31.04
C ARG A 116 27.42 5.94 29.92
N LEU A 117 27.84 5.80 28.67
CA LEU A 117 26.93 5.78 27.52
C LEU A 117 26.30 4.39 27.41
N SER A 118 25.24 4.13 28.17
CA SER A 118 24.53 2.86 28.19
C SER A 118 23.33 2.84 27.23
N TRP A 119 22.23 3.45 27.63
CA TRP A 119 21.00 3.49 26.85
C TRP A 119 20.94 4.60 25.79
N PHE A 120 21.91 5.51 25.76
CA PHE A 120 21.99 6.59 24.76
C PHE A 120 21.94 6.06 23.32
N PHE A 121 22.66 4.96 23.03
CA PHE A 121 22.66 4.35 21.70
C PHE A 121 21.30 3.79 21.29
N ILE A 122 20.46 3.38 22.23
CA ILE A 122 19.08 2.93 21.95
C ILE A 122 18.26 4.12 21.43
N VAL A 123 18.38 5.27 22.09
CA VAL A 123 17.70 6.52 21.66
C VAL A 123 18.21 6.94 20.27
N LEU A 124 19.52 6.90 20.04
CA LEU A 124 20.11 7.21 18.75
C LEU A 124 19.57 6.29 17.64
N GLY A 125 19.46 4.99 17.92
CA GLY A 125 18.85 4.02 17.01
C GLY A 125 17.37 4.30 16.74
N ALA A 126 16.61 4.64 17.79
CA ALA A 126 15.20 4.99 17.65
C ALA A 126 15.00 6.27 16.82
N GLU A 127 15.87 7.27 17.02
CA GLU A 127 15.84 8.49 16.20
C GLU A 127 16.24 8.23 14.74
N ALA A 128 17.17 7.30 14.48
CA ALA A 128 17.50 6.88 13.12
C ALA A 128 16.28 6.25 12.42
N VAL A 129 15.46 5.48 13.14
CA VAL A 129 14.19 4.95 12.62
C VAL A 129 13.21 6.09 12.32
N ALA A 130 13.02 7.02 13.24
CA ALA A 130 12.15 8.17 13.05
C ALA A 130 12.64 9.06 11.88
N PHE A 131 13.93 9.32 11.79
CA PHE A 131 14.56 10.07 10.70
C PHE A 131 14.35 9.42 9.34
N SER A 132 14.43 8.09 9.26
CA SER A 132 14.22 7.34 8.01
C SER A 132 12.81 7.52 7.46
N LEU A 133 11.81 7.70 8.31
CA LEU A 133 10.41 7.89 7.91
C LEU A 133 10.04 9.34 7.63
N THR A 134 10.61 10.29 8.38
CA THR A 134 10.19 11.70 8.34
C THR A 134 11.09 12.58 7.49
N SER A 135 12.40 12.42 7.59
CA SER A 135 13.37 13.30 6.95
C SER A 135 13.99 12.70 5.69
N LEU A 136 14.24 11.40 5.67
CA LEU A 136 14.85 10.73 4.52
C LEU A 136 14.05 10.89 3.22
N PRO A 137 12.69 10.78 3.20
CA PRO A 137 11.91 11.01 1.98
C PRO A 137 12.05 12.42 1.41
N LEU A 138 12.31 13.41 2.27
CA LEU A 138 12.47 14.81 1.86
C LEU A 138 13.85 15.10 1.26
N LEU A 139 14.86 14.32 1.65
CA LEU A 139 16.24 14.45 1.16
C LEU A 139 16.44 13.77 -0.19
N LEU A 140 15.70 12.70 -0.46
CA LEU A 140 15.85 11.88 -1.65
C LEU A 140 15.07 12.46 -2.84
N LYS A 141 15.73 12.58 -4.01
CA LYS A 141 15.11 13.09 -5.24
C LYS A 141 14.64 11.99 -6.19
N ARG A 142 15.23 10.80 -6.13
CA ARG A 142 14.96 9.69 -7.05
C ARG A 142 14.70 8.42 -6.26
N HIS A 143 13.66 7.66 -6.65
CA HIS A 143 13.25 6.42 -5.99
C HIS A 143 13.05 6.56 -4.47
N THR A 144 12.45 7.69 -4.04
CA THR A 144 12.26 8.06 -2.64
C THR A 144 11.64 6.95 -1.80
N GLY A 145 10.57 6.31 -2.31
CA GLY A 145 9.89 5.24 -1.59
C GLY A 145 10.78 4.03 -1.30
N LEU A 146 11.55 3.56 -2.29
CA LEU A 146 12.45 2.42 -2.13
C LEU A 146 13.56 2.71 -1.11
N TRP A 147 14.25 3.84 -1.27
CA TRP A 147 15.34 4.21 -0.36
C TRP A 147 14.87 4.52 1.06
N THR A 148 13.68 5.12 1.20
CA THR A 148 13.06 5.32 2.53
C THR A 148 12.79 3.99 3.21
N LEU A 149 12.25 3.03 2.47
CA LEU A 149 11.97 1.69 2.97
C LEU A 149 13.24 0.95 3.38
N CYS A 150 14.29 1.00 2.53
CA CYS A 150 15.59 0.41 2.85
C CYS A 150 16.21 1.07 4.08
N GLY A 151 16.14 2.40 4.18
CA GLY A 151 16.64 3.15 5.33
C GLY A 151 15.89 2.81 6.62
N PHE A 152 14.56 2.71 6.55
CA PHE A 152 13.73 2.30 7.67
C PHE A 152 14.08 0.87 8.14
N PHE A 153 14.17 -0.07 7.20
CA PHE A 153 14.54 -1.46 7.52
C PHE A 153 15.93 -1.54 8.16
N ALA A 154 16.92 -0.86 7.57
CA ALA A 154 18.29 -0.86 8.08
C ALA A 154 18.40 -0.22 9.48
N SER A 155 17.72 0.92 9.71
CA SER A 155 17.71 1.59 11.01
C SER A 155 16.98 0.78 12.07
N LEU A 156 15.93 0.06 11.71
CA LEU A 156 15.21 -0.83 12.61
C LEU A 156 16.07 -2.06 13.00
N CYS A 157 16.77 -2.66 12.04
CA CYS A 157 17.73 -3.72 12.32
C CYS A 157 18.86 -3.24 13.24
N LEU A 158 19.38 -2.02 13.00
CA LEU A 158 20.41 -1.42 13.86
C LEU A 158 19.89 -1.19 15.29
N LEU A 159 18.68 -0.64 15.44
CA LEU A 159 18.06 -0.44 16.75
C LEU A 159 17.92 -1.77 17.51
N LEU A 160 17.44 -2.83 16.84
CA LEU A 160 17.31 -4.15 17.45
C LEU A 160 18.67 -4.74 17.86
N ALA A 161 19.70 -4.55 17.02
CA ALA A 161 21.05 -4.99 17.35
C ALA A 161 21.63 -4.25 18.57
N ILE A 162 21.47 -2.92 18.62
CA ILE A 162 21.90 -2.11 19.78
C ILE A 162 21.15 -2.55 21.04
N TYR A 163 19.84 -2.79 20.96
CA TYR A 163 19.04 -3.20 22.11
C TYR A 163 19.42 -4.62 22.58
N CYS A 164 19.71 -5.53 21.64
CA CYS A 164 20.20 -6.86 21.98
C CYS A 164 21.55 -6.82 22.70
N LEU A 165 22.50 -6.01 22.21
CA LEU A 165 23.79 -5.80 22.88
C LEU A 165 23.62 -5.18 24.28
N TYR A 166 22.64 -4.28 24.44
CA TYR A 166 22.35 -3.66 25.74
C TYR A 166 21.77 -4.66 26.74
N THR A 167 20.87 -5.53 26.30
CA THR A 167 20.20 -6.53 27.15
C THR A 167 21.03 -7.81 27.36
N GLY A 168 22.04 -8.04 26.49
CA GLY A 168 22.84 -9.29 26.52
C GLY A 168 22.04 -10.52 26.12
N GLY A 169 20.95 -10.38 25.38
CA GLY A 169 20.07 -11.49 25.00
C GLY A 169 20.43 -12.12 23.65
N ASP A 170 20.11 -13.40 23.47
CA ASP A 170 20.37 -14.17 22.23
C ASP A 170 19.21 -14.15 21.23
N TRP A 171 18.22 -13.30 21.44
CA TRP A 171 16.98 -13.24 20.65
C TRP A 171 17.13 -12.54 19.28
N LEU A 172 18.27 -11.91 18.99
CA LEU A 172 18.46 -11.09 17.78
C LEU A 172 18.22 -11.87 16.49
N GLY A 173 18.72 -13.12 16.42
CA GLY A 173 18.57 -13.95 15.23
C GLY A 173 17.10 -14.22 14.87
N VAL A 174 16.28 -14.57 15.85
CA VAL A 174 14.84 -14.82 15.66
C VAL A 174 14.13 -13.52 15.25
N THR A 175 14.43 -12.42 15.93
CA THR A 175 13.78 -11.14 15.66
C THR A 175 14.12 -10.59 14.27
N LEU A 176 15.38 -10.71 13.83
CA LEU A 176 15.76 -10.29 12.48
C LEU A 176 15.12 -11.17 11.41
N THR A 177 15.06 -12.49 11.59
CA THR A 177 14.38 -13.37 10.64
C THR A 177 12.88 -13.11 10.59
N ALA A 178 12.23 -12.83 11.73
CA ALA A 178 10.83 -12.42 11.79
C ALA A 178 10.58 -11.10 11.06
N LEU A 179 11.47 -10.12 11.23
CA LEU A 179 11.40 -8.83 10.58
C LEU A 179 11.55 -8.97 9.06
N VAL A 180 12.55 -9.72 8.59
CA VAL A 180 12.76 -10.00 7.15
C VAL A 180 11.55 -10.70 6.56
N PHE A 181 10.98 -11.68 7.24
CA PHE A 181 9.78 -12.39 6.80
C PHE A 181 8.57 -11.44 6.71
N ALA A 182 8.31 -10.63 7.75
CA ALA A 182 7.21 -9.67 7.74
C ALA A 182 7.34 -8.62 6.62
N PHE A 183 8.56 -8.12 6.39
CA PHE A 183 8.83 -7.20 5.28
C PHE A 183 8.67 -7.87 3.92
N SER A 184 9.07 -9.14 3.77
CA SER A 184 8.90 -9.89 2.53
C SER A 184 7.42 -9.99 2.13
N ILE A 185 6.54 -10.37 3.04
CA ILE A 185 5.10 -10.49 2.77
C ILE A 185 4.52 -9.21 2.18
N VAL A 186 4.92 -8.04 2.72
CA VAL A 186 4.37 -6.75 2.29
C VAL A 186 5.08 -6.22 1.05
N PHE A 187 6.40 -6.29 1.01
CA PHE A 187 7.20 -5.56 0.02
C PHE A 187 7.71 -6.42 -1.13
N ALA A 188 7.88 -7.74 -0.98
CA ALA A 188 8.31 -8.58 -2.09
C ALA A 188 7.37 -8.52 -3.30
N PRO A 189 6.03 -8.55 -3.16
CA PRO A 189 5.13 -8.38 -4.29
C PRO A 189 5.28 -7.02 -4.99
N LEU A 190 5.50 -5.94 -4.22
CA LEU A 190 5.67 -4.58 -4.76
C LEU A 190 7.00 -4.43 -5.50
N VAL A 191 8.08 -4.93 -4.91
CA VAL A 191 9.42 -4.92 -5.51
C VAL A 191 9.45 -5.77 -6.78
N LEU A 192 8.92 -7.00 -6.74
CA LEU A 192 8.85 -7.88 -7.90
C LEU A 192 7.98 -7.29 -9.03
N ARG A 193 6.96 -6.50 -8.69
CA ARG A 193 6.17 -5.77 -9.69
C ARG A 193 6.99 -4.70 -10.39
N ALA A 194 7.83 -3.98 -9.66
CA ALA A 194 8.65 -2.88 -10.17
C ALA A 194 9.91 -3.35 -10.92
N LEU A 195 10.41 -4.55 -10.63
CA LEU A 195 11.62 -5.09 -11.26
C LEU A 195 11.37 -5.53 -12.70
N PRO A 196 12.24 -5.13 -13.66
CA PRO A 196 12.23 -5.65 -15.03
C PRO A 196 12.84 -7.07 -15.05
N LEU A 197 12.02 -8.09 -14.83
CA LEU A 197 12.45 -9.49 -14.86
C LEU A 197 12.42 -10.05 -16.30
N PRO A 198 13.29 -11.03 -16.64
CA PRO A 198 13.24 -11.75 -17.91
C PRO A 198 11.88 -12.43 -18.13
N ALA A 199 11.50 -12.65 -19.41
CA ALA A 199 10.17 -13.12 -19.79
C ALA A 199 9.63 -14.34 -18.99
N PRO A 200 10.38 -15.42 -18.73
CA PRO A 200 9.86 -16.57 -17.99
C PRO A 200 9.54 -16.20 -16.51
N LEU A 201 10.39 -15.41 -15.84
CA LEU A 201 10.21 -15.01 -14.46
C LEU A 201 9.12 -13.94 -14.29
N TYR A 202 8.95 -13.07 -15.29
CA TYR A 202 7.91 -12.04 -15.27
C TYR A 202 6.51 -12.65 -15.14
N ARG A 203 6.25 -13.75 -15.84
CA ARG A 203 4.95 -14.45 -15.80
C ARG A 203 4.66 -15.07 -14.43
N HIS A 204 5.69 -15.41 -13.65
CA HIS A 204 5.59 -16.14 -12.39
C HIS A 204 5.96 -15.32 -11.15
N LYS A 205 5.87 -13.97 -11.21
CA LYS A 205 6.20 -13.07 -10.09
C LYS A 205 5.48 -13.43 -8.78
N THR A 206 4.22 -13.82 -8.86
CA THR A 206 3.44 -14.24 -7.68
C THR A 206 4.01 -15.51 -7.05
N LEU A 207 4.37 -16.48 -7.88
CA LEU A 207 4.98 -17.73 -7.41
C LEU A 207 6.36 -17.49 -6.79
N LEU A 208 7.14 -16.54 -7.34
CA LEU A 208 8.41 -16.13 -6.75
C LEU A 208 8.23 -15.46 -5.37
N ALA A 209 7.21 -14.59 -5.22
CA ALA A 209 6.90 -13.98 -3.92
C ALA A 209 6.51 -15.05 -2.89
N PHE A 210 5.58 -15.93 -3.23
CA PHE A 210 5.16 -17.03 -2.36
C PHE A 210 6.28 -17.99 -2.02
N GLY A 211 7.15 -18.31 -2.99
CA GLY A 211 8.33 -19.13 -2.76
C GLY A 211 9.32 -18.49 -1.80
N LEU A 212 9.60 -17.19 -1.98
CA LEU A 212 10.46 -16.44 -1.06
C LEU A 212 9.89 -16.41 0.35
N ASP A 213 8.59 -16.08 0.49
CA ASP A 213 7.91 -16.03 1.80
C ASP A 213 7.90 -17.40 2.46
N THR A 214 7.72 -18.49 1.68
CA THR A 214 7.82 -19.87 2.19
C THR A 214 9.21 -20.18 2.73
N LEU A 215 10.27 -19.83 2.00
CA LEU A 215 11.65 -20.04 2.45
C LEU A 215 11.96 -19.23 3.72
N LEU A 216 11.52 -17.98 3.78
CA LEU A 216 11.71 -17.12 4.95
C LEU A 216 10.91 -17.62 6.16
N LEU A 217 9.72 -18.17 5.96
CA LEU A 217 8.95 -18.81 7.03
C LEU A 217 9.72 -19.98 7.63
N PHE A 218 10.28 -20.87 6.81
CA PHE A 218 11.10 -21.99 7.31
C PHE A 218 12.38 -21.52 7.99
N ALA A 219 13.01 -20.45 7.50
CA ALA A 219 14.16 -19.84 8.16
C ALA A 219 13.77 -19.27 9.54
N LEU A 220 12.61 -18.63 9.66
CA LEU A 220 12.07 -18.11 10.92
C LEU A 220 11.79 -19.25 11.91
N LEU A 221 11.14 -20.33 11.46
CA LEU A 221 10.85 -21.49 12.29
C LEU A 221 12.14 -22.17 12.78
N ALA A 222 13.14 -22.31 11.89
CA ALA A 222 14.44 -22.85 12.26
C ALA A 222 15.14 -21.97 13.31
N ALA A 223 15.16 -20.64 13.09
CA ALA A 223 15.74 -19.70 14.05
C ALA A 223 15.01 -19.76 15.42
N GLY A 224 13.67 -19.87 15.41
CA GLY A 224 12.86 -20.03 16.62
C GLY A 224 13.17 -21.31 17.37
N CYS A 225 13.29 -22.44 16.67
CA CYS A 225 13.66 -23.72 17.28
C CYS A 225 15.08 -23.69 17.83
N VAL A 226 16.03 -23.04 17.19
CA VAL A 226 17.38 -22.85 17.70
C VAL A 226 17.37 -22.02 18.99
N TYR A 227 16.64 -20.91 18.97
CA TYR A 227 16.51 -20.02 20.13
C TYR A 227 15.84 -20.71 21.33
N ALA A 228 14.79 -21.50 21.08
CA ALA A 228 14.07 -22.23 22.11
C ALA A 228 14.81 -23.53 22.58
N GLY A 229 15.91 -23.90 21.93
CA GLY A 229 16.65 -25.13 22.26
C GLY A 229 15.94 -26.43 21.84
N CYS A 230 14.93 -26.32 20.94
CA CYS A 230 14.08 -27.44 20.49
C CYS A 230 14.32 -27.86 19.03
N GLN A 231 15.60 -27.95 18.60
CA GLN A 231 15.94 -28.24 17.19
C GLN A 231 15.34 -29.55 16.66
N ARG A 232 15.12 -30.55 17.54
CA ARG A 232 14.49 -31.84 17.17
C ARG A 232 13.03 -31.65 16.73
N ASP A 233 12.32 -30.70 17.33
CA ASP A 233 10.92 -30.44 17.06
C ASP A 233 10.72 -29.67 15.72
N PHE A 234 11.79 -29.08 15.18
CA PHE A 234 11.74 -28.48 13.87
C PHE A 234 11.27 -29.47 12.79
N TRP A 235 11.88 -30.64 12.71
CA TRP A 235 11.52 -31.65 11.69
C TRP A 235 10.28 -32.45 12.05
N ARG A 236 10.04 -32.67 13.35
CA ARG A 236 8.92 -33.48 13.84
C ARG A 236 7.59 -32.71 13.86
N ILE A 237 7.59 -31.45 14.26
CA ILE A 237 6.39 -30.67 14.53
C ILE A 237 6.33 -29.43 13.64
N ALA A 238 7.33 -28.55 13.69
CA ALA A 238 7.26 -27.24 13.05
C ALA A 238 7.20 -27.34 11.52
N CYS A 239 8.02 -28.18 10.90
CA CYS A 239 8.05 -28.37 9.46
C CYS A 239 6.75 -28.97 8.90
N PRO A 240 6.22 -30.11 9.42
CA PRO A 240 4.95 -30.67 8.94
C PRO A 240 3.75 -29.72 9.17
N THR A 241 3.70 -29.04 10.32
CA THR A 241 2.67 -28.06 10.64
C THR A 241 2.69 -26.88 9.66
N ALA A 242 3.88 -26.35 9.37
CA ALA A 242 4.04 -25.27 8.39
C ALA A 242 3.67 -25.71 6.97
N LEU A 243 4.10 -26.91 6.55
CA LEU A 243 3.76 -27.46 5.24
C LEU A 243 2.24 -27.62 5.08
N TYR A 244 1.58 -28.16 6.07
CA TYR A 244 0.11 -28.30 6.05
C TYR A 244 -0.56 -26.90 6.00
N SER A 245 -0.12 -25.96 6.85
CA SER A 245 -0.68 -24.60 6.88
C SER A 245 -0.49 -23.87 5.56
N LEU A 246 0.64 -24.07 4.89
CA LEU A 246 0.94 -23.47 3.58
C LEU A 246 0.08 -24.02 2.45
N LEU A 247 -0.50 -25.22 2.56
CA LEU A 247 -1.41 -25.75 1.54
C LEU A 247 -2.58 -24.81 1.28
N LEU A 248 -3.09 -24.11 2.31
CA LEU A 248 -4.20 -23.19 2.16
C LEU A 248 -3.86 -22.00 1.26
N PRO A 249 -2.87 -21.13 1.57
CA PRO A 249 -2.54 -19.98 0.74
C PRO A 249 -1.99 -20.37 -0.63
N TRP A 250 -1.21 -21.45 -0.74
CA TRP A 250 -0.70 -21.96 -2.02
C TRP A 250 -1.83 -22.46 -2.93
N GLY A 251 -2.81 -23.17 -2.37
CA GLY A 251 -4.00 -23.62 -3.11
C GLY A 251 -4.83 -22.44 -3.61
N ILE A 252 -5.13 -21.47 -2.76
CA ILE A 252 -5.86 -20.26 -3.15
C ILE A 252 -5.10 -19.50 -4.26
N MET A 253 -3.79 -19.32 -4.11
CA MET A 253 -2.94 -18.67 -5.10
C MET A 253 -3.00 -19.42 -6.46
N ALA A 254 -2.95 -20.76 -6.43
CA ALA A 254 -3.02 -21.58 -7.63
C ALA A 254 -4.37 -21.40 -8.35
N PHE A 255 -5.49 -21.41 -7.63
CA PHE A 255 -6.82 -21.20 -8.23
C PHE A 255 -6.98 -19.80 -8.79
N VAL A 256 -6.57 -18.78 -8.05
CA VAL A 256 -6.71 -17.38 -8.49
C VAL A 256 -5.82 -17.10 -9.72
N ARG A 257 -4.61 -17.65 -9.77
CA ARG A 257 -3.61 -17.28 -10.78
C ARG A 257 -3.62 -18.18 -12.02
N TYR A 258 -3.80 -19.48 -11.84
CA TYR A 258 -3.55 -20.46 -12.92
C TYR A 258 -4.82 -21.09 -13.49
N VAL A 259 -5.94 -21.07 -12.78
CA VAL A 259 -7.18 -21.65 -13.31
C VAL A 259 -7.86 -20.66 -14.27
N PRO A 260 -8.08 -21.03 -15.55
CA PRO A 260 -8.63 -20.12 -16.56
C PRO A 260 -10.17 -20.07 -16.54
N VAL A 261 -10.75 -19.67 -15.39
CA VAL A 261 -12.20 -19.51 -15.21
C VAL A 261 -12.51 -18.08 -14.74
N ASN A 262 -13.82 -17.71 -14.74
CA ASN A 262 -14.25 -16.40 -14.26
C ASN A 262 -13.99 -16.22 -12.76
N GLY A 263 -14.00 -14.96 -12.28
CA GLY A 263 -13.69 -14.63 -10.88
C GLY A 263 -14.61 -15.32 -9.88
N LEU A 264 -15.90 -15.48 -10.21
CA LEU A 264 -16.88 -16.13 -9.33
C LEU A 264 -16.58 -17.62 -9.14
N PHE A 265 -16.18 -18.32 -10.20
CA PHE A 265 -15.73 -19.72 -10.08
C PHE A 265 -14.43 -19.86 -9.30
N LYS A 266 -13.49 -18.91 -9.47
CA LYS A 266 -12.26 -18.89 -8.64
C LYS A 266 -12.58 -18.75 -7.16
N THR A 267 -13.50 -17.86 -6.82
CA THR A 267 -13.97 -17.69 -5.44
C THR A 267 -14.64 -18.97 -4.92
N SER A 268 -15.50 -19.60 -5.72
CA SER A 268 -16.12 -20.87 -5.39
C SER A 268 -15.10 -21.97 -5.09
N LEU A 269 -14.12 -22.17 -5.97
CA LEU A 269 -13.03 -23.15 -5.76
C LEU A 269 -12.20 -22.84 -4.51
N SER A 270 -11.90 -21.57 -4.26
CA SER A 270 -11.17 -21.16 -3.07
C SER A 270 -11.94 -21.42 -1.78
N LEU A 271 -13.27 -21.24 -1.79
CA LEU A 271 -14.13 -21.56 -0.65
C LEU A 271 -14.22 -23.06 -0.38
N VAL A 272 -14.37 -23.87 -1.44
CA VAL A 272 -14.34 -25.34 -1.29
C VAL A 272 -13.01 -25.79 -0.70
N TRP A 273 -11.90 -25.25 -1.22
CA TRP A 273 -10.56 -25.56 -0.74
C TRP A 273 -10.37 -25.19 0.73
N THR A 274 -10.78 -23.97 1.11
CA THR A 274 -10.71 -23.47 2.49
C THR A 274 -11.55 -24.33 3.43
N GLY A 275 -12.77 -24.68 3.02
CA GLY A 275 -13.64 -25.55 3.79
C GLY A 275 -13.06 -26.94 3.98
N ALA A 276 -12.57 -27.57 2.91
CA ALA A 276 -11.96 -28.91 2.97
C ALA A 276 -10.68 -28.92 3.82
N TRP A 277 -9.82 -27.89 3.65
CA TRP A 277 -8.62 -27.74 4.47
C TRP A 277 -8.95 -27.57 5.94
N GLY A 278 -9.93 -26.70 6.29
CA GLY A 278 -10.36 -26.46 7.66
C GLY A 278 -11.03 -27.68 8.30
N PHE A 279 -11.79 -28.45 7.48
CA PHE A 279 -12.49 -29.66 7.96
C PHE A 279 -11.54 -30.72 8.54
N VAL A 280 -10.36 -30.88 7.95
CA VAL A 280 -9.38 -31.86 8.40
C VAL A 280 -8.26 -31.27 9.26
N ALA A 281 -8.21 -29.93 9.41
CA ALA A 281 -7.09 -29.23 10.03
C ALA A 281 -6.83 -29.69 11.47
N ASP A 282 -7.87 -29.74 12.27
CA ASP A 282 -7.79 -30.18 13.67
C ASP A 282 -7.20 -31.59 13.80
N SER A 283 -7.74 -32.52 13.02
CA SER A 283 -7.26 -33.90 12.99
C SER A 283 -5.80 -34.02 12.56
N VAL A 284 -5.40 -33.26 11.55
CA VAL A 284 -4.03 -33.27 11.05
C VAL A 284 -3.07 -32.68 12.09
N PHE A 285 -3.44 -31.60 12.78
CA PHE A 285 -2.61 -31.02 13.82
C PHE A 285 -2.46 -31.97 15.02
N HIS A 286 -3.51 -32.69 15.43
CA HIS A 286 -3.42 -33.71 16.47
C HIS A 286 -2.49 -34.87 16.07
N VAL A 287 -2.52 -35.30 14.80
CA VAL A 287 -1.56 -36.31 14.32
C VAL A 287 -0.12 -35.80 14.39
N ILE A 288 0.12 -34.55 13.99
CA ILE A 288 1.49 -33.97 13.95
C ILE A 288 2.01 -33.68 15.36
N ILE A 289 1.19 -33.07 16.21
CA ILE A 289 1.63 -32.54 17.52
C ILE A 289 1.62 -33.67 18.57
N ASP A 290 0.48 -34.38 18.65
CA ASP A 290 0.25 -35.35 19.71
C ASP A 290 0.65 -36.78 19.33
N GLY A 291 0.92 -37.03 18.04
CA GLY A 291 1.27 -38.34 17.51
C GLY A 291 0.15 -39.39 17.57
N VAL A 292 -1.11 -38.91 17.64
CA VAL A 292 -2.29 -39.78 17.67
C VAL A 292 -2.75 -40.17 16.26
N TYR A 293 -3.54 -41.23 16.15
CA TYR A 293 -4.11 -41.62 14.86
C TYR A 293 -5.10 -40.58 14.36
N PHE A 294 -5.14 -40.41 13.04
CA PHE A 294 -6.12 -39.53 12.40
C PHE A 294 -7.55 -39.92 12.75
N ARG A 295 -8.28 -39.01 13.35
CA ARG A 295 -9.70 -39.12 13.66
C ARG A 295 -10.38 -37.80 13.43
N LEU A 296 -11.53 -37.82 12.76
CA LEU A 296 -12.35 -36.62 12.68
C LEU A 296 -12.91 -36.28 14.06
N PRO A 297 -13.03 -34.99 14.41
CA PRO A 297 -13.59 -34.59 15.68
C PRO A 297 -15.02 -35.13 15.81
N PRO A 298 -15.42 -35.64 16.99
CA PRO A 298 -16.78 -36.11 17.22
C PRO A 298 -17.73 -34.93 17.04
N PHE A 299 -18.90 -35.21 16.45
CA PHE A 299 -19.92 -34.19 16.28
C PHE A 299 -21.30 -34.74 16.67
N ASP A 300 -22.07 -33.90 17.30
CA ASP A 300 -23.48 -34.18 17.61
C ASP A 300 -24.22 -32.85 17.67
N TRP A 301 -25.14 -32.64 16.72
CA TRP A 301 -25.93 -31.41 16.65
C TRP A 301 -26.86 -31.18 17.85
N SER A 302 -27.18 -32.23 18.58
CA SER A 302 -28.03 -32.16 19.77
C SER A 302 -27.26 -31.79 21.04
N ASP A 303 -25.93 -32.02 21.02
CA ASP A 303 -25.03 -31.76 22.13
C ASP A 303 -23.94 -30.78 21.79
N TRP A 304 -23.99 -29.59 22.37
CA TRP A 304 -23.00 -28.51 22.23
C TRP A 304 -22.09 -28.42 23.45
N SER A 305 -21.91 -29.50 24.18
CA SER A 305 -20.92 -29.57 25.25
C SER A 305 -19.47 -29.48 24.72
N ALA A 306 -18.52 -29.22 25.62
CA ALA A 306 -17.13 -29.07 25.27
C ALA A 306 -16.56 -30.24 24.46
N GLY A 307 -17.08 -31.45 24.62
CA GLY A 307 -16.65 -32.65 23.90
C GLY A 307 -16.96 -32.64 22.41
N ASN A 308 -18.13 -32.08 22.01
CA ASN A 308 -18.59 -32.07 20.63
C ASN A 308 -18.48 -30.67 19.97
N LEU A 309 -18.17 -29.65 20.75
CA LEU A 309 -18.15 -28.25 20.28
C LEU A 309 -17.23 -28.04 19.08
N SER A 310 -16.00 -28.53 19.11
CA SER A 310 -15.03 -28.40 18.03
C SER A 310 -15.52 -29.06 16.75
N GLY A 311 -16.05 -30.28 16.82
CA GLY A 311 -16.59 -31.00 15.69
C GLY A 311 -17.82 -30.31 15.07
N ASN A 312 -18.75 -29.86 15.92
CA ASN A 312 -19.96 -29.13 15.47
C ASN A 312 -19.56 -27.82 14.74
N ILE A 313 -18.61 -27.03 15.27
CA ILE A 313 -18.14 -25.82 14.64
C ILE A 313 -17.43 -26.10 13.29
N VAL A 314 -16.57 -27.11 13.25
CA VAL A 314 -15.82 -27.48 12.03
C VAL A 314 -16.80 -27.88 10.91
N ILE A 315 -17.80 -28.71 11.22
CA ILE A 315 -18.81 -29.09 10.23
C ILE A 315 -19.69 -27.91 9.82
N LEU A 316 -20.11 -27.06 10.77
CA LEU A 316 -20.89 -25.87 10.46
C LEU A 316 -20.11 -24.94 9.48
N VAL A 317 -18.85 -24.67 9.77
CA VAL A 317 -18.00 -23.84 8.89
C VAL A 317 -17.84 -24.48 7.51
N PHE A 318 -17.64 -25.80 7.45
CA PHE A 318 -17.52 -26.52 6.19
C PHE A 318 -18.81 -26.41 5.35
N VAL A 319 -19.98 -26.63 5.96
CA VAL A 319 -21.29 -26.49 5.30
C VAL A 319 -21.51 -25.06 4.80
N VAL A 320 -21.18 -24.05 5.61
CA VAL A 320 -21.30 -22.64 5.21
C VAL A 320 -20.36 -22.34 4.02
N CYS A 321 -19.12 -22.83 4.03
CA CYS A 321 -18.19 -22.67 2.92
C CYS A 321 -18.72 -23.33 1.63
N LEU A 322 -19.32 -24.53 1.73
CA LEU A 322 -19.92 -25.23 0.59
C LEU A 322 -21.14 -24.47 0.05
N ALA A 323 -22.04 -24.02 0.93
CA ALA A 323 -23.20 -23.24 0.53
C ALA A 323 -22.81 -21.94 -0.18
N ALA A 324 -21.85 -21.21 0.38
CA ALA A 324 -21.29 -20.02 -0.26
C ALA A 324 -20.64 -20.35 -1.62
N ALA A 325 -19.87 -21.42 -1.70
CA ALA A 325 -19.24 -21.87 -2.94
C ALA A 325 -20.27 -22.17 -4.04
N LEU A 326 -21.38 -22.83 -3.69
CA LEU A 326 -22.49 -23.10 -4.61
C LEU A 326 -23.15 -21.81 -5.12
N LEU A 327 -23.36 -20.82 -4.24
CA LEU A 327 -23.91 -19.51 -4.62
C LEU A 327 -22.99 -18.79 -5.61
N PHE A 328 -21.68 -18.79 -5.35
CA PHE A 328 -20.72 -18.18 -6.26
C PHE A 328 -20.60 -18.95 -7.58
N ALA A 329 -20.70 -20.28 -7.57
CA ALA A 329 -20.71 -21.08 -8.78
C ALA A 329 -21.97 -20.79 -9.62
N ALA A 330 -23.15 -20.75 -9.01
CA ALA A 330 -24.41 -20.39 -9.67
C ALA A 330 -24.33 -18.98 -10.29
N GLY A 331 -23.83 -18.00 -9.52
CA GLY A 331 -23.57 -16.66 -10.03
C GLY A 331 -22.61 -16.64 -11.21
N GLY A 332 -21.59 -17.48 -11.19
CA GLY A 332 -20.61 -17.66 -12.27
C GLY A 332 -21.24 -18.20 -13.56
N ILE A 333 -22.17 -19.15 -13.45
CA ILE A 333 -22.93 -19.69 -14.60
C ILE A 333 -23.82 -18.59 -15.20
N VAL A 334 -24.59 -17.88 -14.37
CA VAL A 334 -25.49 -16.79 -14.84
C VAL A 334 -24.70 -15.67 -15.51
N TRP A 335 -23.53 -15.31 -14.96
CA TRP A 335 -22.65 -14.31 -15.57
C TRP A 335 -22.16 -14.75 -16.95
N GLU A 336 -21.74 -15.99 -17.08
CA GLU A 336 -21.21 -16.53 -18.35
C GLU A 336 -22.29 -16.69 -19.41
N THR A 337 -23.50 -17.10 -19.05
CA THR A 337 -24.64 -17.20 -19.96
C THR A 337 -25.05 -15.83 -20.48
N ARG A 338 -25.17 -14.81 -19.62
CA ARG A 338 -25.46 -13.43 -20.02
C ARG A 338 -24.40 -12.83 -20.95
N ARG A 339 -23.14 -13.19 -20.79
CA ARG A 339 -22.05 -12.72 -21.63
C ARG A 339 -22.05 -13.35 -23.02
N ARG A 340 -22.59 -14.54 -23.17
CA ARG A 340 -22.68 -15.28 -24.46
C ARG A 340 -23.91 -14.87 -25.29
N GLU A 341 -24.97 -14.36 -24.65
CA GLU A 341 -26.20 -13.93 -25.37
C GLU A 341 -26.02 -12.77 -26.37
N PRO A 342 -25.25 -11.70 -26.11
CA PRO A 342 -25.08 -10.62 -27.08
C PRO A 342 -24.30 -11.03 -28.34
N ALA A 343 -23.49 -12.07 -28.29
CA ALA A 343 -22.73 -12.56 -29.43
C ALA A 343 -23.55 -13.37 -30.46
N LYS A 344 -24.79 -13.77 -30.10
CA LYS A 344 -25.73 -14.47 -31.01
C LYS A 344 -26.71 -13.53 -31.74
N LYS A 345 -26.72 -12.24 -31.41
CA LYS A 345 -27.63 -11.22 -32.00
C LYS A 345 -26.96 -10.28 -32.98
N GLN A 346 -25.68 -10.51 -33.30
CA GLN A 346 -24.96 -9.88 -34.42
C GLN A 346 -24.62 -10.95 -35.48
#